data_e2ee9033ee12ed80cc21350a0048e63b
#
_entry.id   e2ee9033ee12ed80cc21350a0048e63b
#
_cell.length_a   1.000
_cell.length_b   1.000
_cell.length_c   1.000
_cell.angle_alpha   90.00
_cell.angle_beta   90.00
_cell.angle_gamma   90.00
#
_symmetry.space_group_name_H-M   'P 1'
#
loop_
_entity.id
_entity.type
_entity.pdbx_description
1 polymer ?
#
loop_
_entity_poly.entity_id
_entity_poly.type
_entity_poly.pdbx_seq_one_letter_code
_entity_poly.pdbx_strand_id
1 'polypeptide(L)'
;MNSEMKLVDRFVAIWNEPSAERRRAMVSELWTEDAVHVFEPPQEVLDAAAALSVTAVFRARGHVELEDRVARAYEEFVAPGRLSFRLSGQAKRVADAVRFTWEMVSGDGAVAATGLEFPVLAADGRIRLDYQFIEA
;
A
#
# COMPACT_ATOMS: atom_id res chain seq x y z
N MET A 1 4.49 21.94 -0.85
CA MET A 1 3.97 20.62 -1.23
C MET A 1 2.47 20.60 -0.94
N ASN A 2 1.67 20.13 -1.89
CA ASN A 2 0.23 20.06 -1.70
C ASN A 2 -0.16 18.89 -0.77
N SER A 3 -1.42 18.85 -0.34
CA SER A 3 -1.88 17.86 0.63
C SER A 3 -1.87 16.44 0.08
N GLU A 4 -2.13 16.26 -1.23
CA GLU A 4 -2.09 14.94 -1.87
C GLU A 4 -0.66 14.38 -1.85
N MET A 5 0.34 15.21 -2.13
CA MET A 5 1.74 14.77 -2.13
C MET A 5 2.22 14.41 -0.73
N LYS A 6 1.80 15.17 0.30
CA LYS A 6 2.12 14.81 1.69
C LYS A 6 1.53 13.47 2.08
N LEU A 7 0.28 13.23 1.68
CA LEU A 7 -0.40 11.95 1.96
C LEU A 7 0.35 10.79 1.33
N VAL A 8 0.68 10.89 0.04
CA VAL A 8 1.32 9.78 -0.67
C VAL A 8 2.76 9.56 -0.23
N ASP A 9 3.48 10.62 0.15
CA ASP A 9 4.81 10.48 0.74
C ASP A 9 4.75 9.70 2.05
N ARG A 10 3.77 9.98 2.89
CA ARG A 10 3.55 9.24 4.14
C ARG A 10 3.16 7.78 3.87
N PHE A 11 2.32 7.58 2.87
CA PHE A 11 1.91 6.23 2.47
C PHE A 11 3.13 5.39 2.09
N VAL A 12 3.96 5.88 1.18
CA VAL A 12 5.14 5.15 0.71
C VAL A 12 6.15 4.95 1.86
N ALA A 13 6.34 5.95 2.72
CA ALA A 13 7.29 5.87 3.82
C ALA A 13 7.00 4.72 4.78
N ILE A 14 5.74 4.39 5.02
CA ILE A 14 5.34 3.28 5.90
C ILE A 14 5.94 1.95 5.44
N TRP A 15 5.93 1.71 4.13
CA TRP A 15 6.39 0.45 3.54
C TRP A 15 7.91 0.30 3.57
N ASN A 16 8.64 1.39 3.73
CA ASN A 16 10.10 1.40 3.83
C ASN A 16 10.63 1.49 5.27
N GLU A 17 9.75 1.70 6.24
CA GLU A 17 10.16 1.97 7.63
C GLU A 17 10.67 0.71 8.31
N PRO A 18 11.93 0.66 8.78
CA PRO A 18 12.50 -0.52 9.42
C PRO A 18 11.98 -0.78 10.83
N SER A 19 11.55 0.26 11.55
CA SER A 19 11.10 0.11 12.93
C SER A 19 9.63 -0.29 12.99
N ALA A 20 9.34 -1.43 13.60
CA ALA A 20 7.96 -1.89 13.79
C ALA A 20 7.15 -0.90 14.64
N GLU A 21 7.77 -0.32 15.66
CA GLU A 21 7.13 0.67 16.53
C GLU A 21 6.77 1.93 15.75
N ARG A 22 7.68 2.42 14.90
CA ARG A 22 7.41 3.58 14.07
C ARG A 22 6.35 3.28 13.01
N ARG A 23 6.38 2.10 12.40
CA ARG A 23 5.34 1.69 11.44
C ARG A 23 3.96 1.73 12.08
N ARG A 24 3.86 1.25 13.32
CA ARG A 24 2.58 1.28 14.05
C ARG A 24 2.07 2.71 14.23
N ALA A 25 2.94 3.62 14.65
CA ALA A 25 2.58 5.03 14.80
C ALA A 25 2.17 5.65 13.46
N MET A 26 2.92 5.37 12.40
CA MET A 26 2.65 5.89 11.06
C MET A 26 1.31 5.38 10.50
N VAL A 27 1.00 4.11 10.73
CA VAL A 27 -0.31 3.53 10.34
C VAL A 27 -1.44 4.25 11.09
N SER A 28 -1.31 4.43 12.40
CA SER A 28 -2.33 5.13 13.21
C SER A 28 -2.57 6.55 12.75
N GLU A 29 -1.53 7.24 12.33
CA GLU A 29 -1.65 8.63 11.87
C GLU A 29 -2.29 8.74 10.49
N LEU A 30 -2.01 7.78 9.60
CA LEU A 30 -2.42 7.86 8.19
C LEU A 30 -3.78 7.21 7.93
N TRP A 31 -4.10 6.14 8.64
CA TRP A 31 -5.31 5.33 8.42
C TRP A 31 -6.30 5.49 9.55
N THR A 32 -7.60 5.47 9.23
CA THR A 32 -8.64 5.44 10.27
C THR A 32 -8.62 4.10 11.00
N GLU A 33 -9.22 4.04 12.19
CA GLU A 33 -9.23 2.83 13.02
C GLU A 33 -9.91 1.65 12.34
N ASP A 34 -10.93 1.93 11.54
CA ASP A 34 -11.72 0.91 10.82
C ASP A 34 -11.35 0.84 9.33
N ALA A 35 -10.21 1.39 8.95
CA ALA A 35 -9.78 1.43 7.56
C ALA A 35 -9.66 0.03 6.95
N VAL A 36 -9.88 -0.05 5.65
CA VAL A 36 -9.74 -1.28 4.88
C VAL A 36 -8.80 -1.06 3.72
N HIS A 37 -7.82 -1.94 3.59
CA HIS A 37 -6.90 -2.00 2.46
C HIS A 37 -7.24 -3.24 1.66
N VAL A 38 -7.68 -3.06 0.42
CA VAL A 38 -8.08 -4.12 -0.51
C VAL A 38 -6.97 -4.30 -1.53
N PHE A 39 -6.48 -5.52 -1.71
CA PHE A 39 -5.35 -5.76 -2.59
C PHE A 39 -5.50 -7.09 -3.34
N GLU A 40 -4.76 -7.20 -4.44
CA GLU A 40 -4.81 -8.38 -5.27
C GLU A 40 -4.10 -9.56 -4.60
N PRO A 41 -4.71 -10.74 -4.59
CA PRO A 41 -4.02 -11.96 -4.17
C PRO A 41 -2.87 -12.30 -5.13
N PRO A 42 -1.90 -13.13 -4.69
CA PRO A 42 -0.91 -13.69 -5.61
C PRO A 42 -1.58 -14.44 -6.76
N GLN A 43 -0.90 -14.54 -7.89
CA GLN A 43 -1.44 -15.16 -9.10
C GLN A 43 -1.89 -16.61 -8.86
N GLU A 44 -1.16 -17.36 -8.04
CA GLU A 44 -1.51 -18.75 -7.71
C GLU A 44 -2.89 -18.84 -7.03
N VAL A 45 -3.20 -17.88 -6.16
CA VAL A 45 -4.50 -17.80 -5.47
C VAL A 45 -5.60 -17.43 -6.46
N LEU A 46 -5.34 -16.49 -7.36
CA LEU A 46 -6.29 -16.09 -8.40
C LEU A 46 -6.60 -17.27 -9.33
N ASP A 47 -5.58 -18.01 -9.74
CA ASP A 47 -5.74 -19.20 -10.61
C ASP A 47 -6.55 -20.29 -9.92
N ALA A 48 -6.26 -20.57 -8.65
CA ALA A 48 -7.01 -21.56 -7.89
C ALA A 48 -8.47 -21.16 -7.72
N ALA A 49 -8.74 -19.88 -7.44
CA ALA A 49 -10.10 -19.37 -7.33
C ALA A 49 -10.85 -19.49 -8.66
N ALA A 50 -10.21 -19.15 -9.77
CA ALA A 50 -10.80 -19.26 -11.10
C ALA A 50 -11.18 -20.72 -11.42
N ALA A 51 -10.33 -21.68 -11.06
CA ALA A 51 -10.60 -23.10 -11.24
C ALA A 51 -11.85 -23.56 -10.47
N LEU A 52 -12.17 -22.89 -9.37
CA LEU A 52 -13.37 -23.16 -8.55
C LEU A 52 -14.54 -22.25 -8.92
N SER A 53 -14.40 -21.42 -9.97
CA SER A 53 -15.40 -20.44 -10.40
C SER A 53 -15.77 -19.44 -9.31
N VAL A 54 -14.80 -19.04 -8.48
CA VAL A 54 -14.97 -18.02 -7.44
C VAL A 54 -13.96 -16.89 -7.63
N THR A 55 -14.26 -15.77 -7.02
CA THR A 55 -13.37 -14.60 -7.01
C THR A 55 -12.63 -14.53 -5.68
N ALA A 56 -11.33 -14.26 -5.71
CA ALA A 56 -10.53 -14.07 -4.52
C ALA A 56 -10.13 -12.61 -4.39
N VAL A 57 -10.30 -12.07 -3.18
CA VAL A 57 -9.91 -10.70 -2.84
C VAL A 57 -9.28 -10.75 -1.44
N PHE A 58 -8.16 -10.06 -1.27
CA PHE A 58 -7.52 -9.93 0.04
C PHE A 58 -7.82 -8.57 0.65
N ARG A 59 -8.05 -8.56 1.97
CA ARG A 59 -8.32 -7.34 2.73
C ARG A 59 -7.53 -7.33 4.02
N ALA A 60 -6.99 -6.17 4.35
CA ALA A 60 -6.47 -5.88 5.68
C ALA A 60 -7.41 -4.87 6.33
N ARG A 61 -8.02 -5.23 7.44
CA ARG A 61 -9.02 -4.41 8.14
C ARG A 61 -8.48 -3.96 9.49
N GLY A 62 -8.52 -2.63 9.72
CA GLY A 62 -8.06 -2.05 10.96
C GLY A 62 -6.54 -2.03 11.09
N HIS A 63 -6.06 -1.37 12.14
CA HIS A 63 -4.63 -1.10 12.30
C HIS A 63 -3.80 -2.37 12.49
N VAL A 64 -4.30 -3.37 13.21
CA VAL A 64 -3.53 -4.60 13.46
C VAL A 64 -3.25 -5.34 12.16
N GLU A 65 -4.28 -5.53 11.33
CA GLU A 65 -4.11 -6.22 10.05
C GLU A 65 -3.28 -5.41 9.07
N LEU A 66 -3.44 -4.08 9.07
CA LEU A 66 -2.62 -3.18 8.25
C LEU A 66 -1.15 -3.26 8.65
N GLU A 67 -0.86 -3.23 9.95
CA GLU A 67 0.51 -3.36 10.47
C GLU A 67 1.12 -4.71 10.07
N ASP A 68 0.35 -5.80 10.20
CA ASP A 68 0.80 -7.12 9.79
C ASP A 68 1.12 -7.19 8.30
N ARG A 69 0.24 -6.60 7.48
CA ARG A 69 0.44 -6.53 6.03
C ARG A 69 1.73 -5.81 5.68
N VAL A 70 1.94 -4.63 6.28
CA VAL A 70 3.14 -3.82 6.04
C VAL A 70 4.40 -4.52 6.56
N ALA A 71 4.33 -5.13 7.74
CA ALA A 71 5.46 -5.85 8.32
C ALA A 71 5.91 -7.01 7.43
N ARG A 72 4.97 -7.78 6.90
CA ARG A 72 5.28 -8.89 5.99
C ARG A 72 5.92 -8.40 4.70
N ALA A 73 5.39 -7.35 4.11
CA ALA A 73 5.99 -6.77 2.91
C ALA A 73 7.40 -6.26 3.18
N TYR A 74 7.61 -5.61 4.32
CA TYR A 74 8.93 -5.14 4.72
C TYR A 74 9.92 -6.29 4.85
N GLU A 75 9.55 -7.33 5.58
CA GLU A 75 10.40 -8.50 5.82
C GLU A 75 10.73 -9.24 4.52
N GLU A 76 9.78 -9.33 3.62
CA GLU A 76 9.95 -10.07 2.37
C GLU A 76 10.77 -9.30 1.34
N PHE A 77 10.53 -8.00 1.21
CA PHE A 77 11.09 -7.22 0.10
C PHE A 77 12.15 -6.22 0.53
N VAL A 78 11.99 -5.55 1.65
CA VAL A 78 12.84 -4.42 2.04
C VAL A 78 13.96 -4.82 2.99
N ALA A 79 13.65 -5.60 4.04
CA ALA A 79 14.62 -5.99 5.06
C ALA A 79 15.86 -6.71 4.51
N PRO A 80 15.76 -7.57 3.48
CA PRO A 80 16.95 -8.16 2.87
C PRO A 80 17.87 -7.17 2.17
N GLY A 81 17.51 -5.88 2.13
CA GLY A 81 18.32 -4.83 1.52
C GLY A 81 18.25 -4.81 0.00
N ARG A 82 17.27 -5.48 -0.58
CA ARG A 82 17.18 -5.66 -2.04
C ARG A 82 16.27 -4.65 -2.72
N LEU A 83 15.16 -4.31 -2.06
CA LEU A 83 14.11 -3.50 -2.67
C LEU A 83 13.69 -2.37 -1.74
N SER A 84 13.18 -1.30 -2.33
CA SER A 84 12.53 -0.21 -1.62
C SER A 84 11.37 0.28 -2.47
N PHE A 85 10.41 0.93 -1.83
CA PHE A 85 9.27 1.53 -2.51
C PHE A 85 9.50 3.02 -2.71
N ARG A 86 9.09 3.54 -3.85
CA ARG A 86 9.13 4.98 -4.13
C ARG A 86 7.91 5.42 -4.91
N LEU A 87 7.55 6.69 -4.75
CA LEU A 87 6.50 7.31 -5.55
C LEU A 87 6.95 7.45 -7.00
N SER A 88 6.05 7.14 -7.94
CA SER A 88 6.26 7.34 -9.37
C SER A 88 5.28 8.41 -9.85
N GLY A 89 5.79 9.55 -10.29
CA GLY A 89 4.97 10.65 -10.76
C GLY A 89 4.27 11.40 -9.63
N GLN A 90 3.14 12.01 -9.95
CA GLN A 90 2.38 12.82 -9.01
C GLN A 90 1.03 12.21 -8.68
N ALA A 91 0.57 12.50 -7.47
CA ALA A 91 -0.77 12.11 -7.05
C ALA A 91 -1.82 13.03 -7.68
N LYS A 92 -2.99 12.47 -7.92
CA LYS A 92 -4.18 13.22 -8.35
C LYS A 92 -5.29 12.98 -7.35
N ARG A 93 -6.12 14.00 -7.15
CA ARG A 93 -7.24 13.92 -6.24
C ARG A 93 -8.53 14.38 -6.92
N VAL A 94 -9.60 13.62 -6.73
CA VAL A 94 -10.97 14.00 -7.10
C VAL A 94 -11.86 13.73 -5.89
N ALA A 95 -12.48 14.76 -5.34
CA ALA A 95 -13.30 14.68 -4.14
C ALA A 95 -12.50 14.02 -2.98
N ASP A 96 -12.95 12.89 -2.46
CA ASP A 96 -12.29 12.15 -1.38
C ASP A 96 -11.38 11.03 -1.88
N ALA A 97 -11.23 10.86 -3.19
CA ALA A 97 -10.39 9.83 -3.78
C ALA A 97 -9.05 10.41 -4.25
N VAL A 98 -7.97 9.71 -3.92
CA VAL A 98 -6.61 10.02 -4.38
C VAL A 98 -6.14 8.87 -5.24
N ARG A 99 -5.33 9.16 -6.24
CA ARG A 99 -4.72 8.15 -7.10
C ARG A 99 -3.24 8.43 -7.22
N PHE A 100 -2.41 7.39 -7.05
CA PHE A 100 -0.98 7.51 -7.30
C PHE A 100 -0.38 6.16 -7.68
N THR A 101 0.79 6.21 -8.30
CA THR A 101 1.56 5.01 -8.64
C THR A 101 2.85 4.97 -7.82
N TRP A 102 3.29 3.75 -7.55
CA TRP A 102 4.56 3.51 -6.86
C TRP A 102 5.38 2.48 -7.63
N GLU A 103 6.67 2.48 -7.35
CA GLU A 103 7.61 1.52 -7.91
C GLU A 103 8.34 0.80 -6.79
N MET A 104 8.60 -0.47 -7.00
CA MET A 104 9.48 -1.28 -6.18
C MET A 104 10.81 -1.33 -6.90
N VAL A 105 11.87 -0.80 -6.29
CA VAL A 105 13.17 -0.57 -6.94
C VAL A 105 14.25 -1.38 -6.27
N SER A 106 15.12 -2.00 -7.06
CA SER A 106 16.30 -2.70 -6.54
C SER A 106 17.43 -1.72 -6.27
N GLY A 107 18.48 -2.20 -5.58
CA GLY A 107 19.61 -1.37 -5.20
C GLY A 107 20.38 -0.77 -6.37
N ASP A 108 20.30 -1.37 -7.56
CA ASP A 108 20.89 -0.85 -8.79
C ASP A 108 19.98 0.13 -9.55
N GLY A 109 18.81 0.45 -8.99
CA GLY A 109 17.87 1.37 -9.60
C GLY A 109 16.86 0.75 -10.57
N ALA A 110 16.94 -0.55 -10.80
CA ALA A 110 15.99 -1.23 -11.69
C ALA A 110 14.62 -1.35 -11.02
N VAL A 111 13.55 -1.16 -11.81
CA VAL A 111 12.18 -1.30 -11.34
C VAL A 111 11.79 -2.76 -11.39
N ALA A 112 11.51 -3.34 -10.22
CA ALA A 112 11.10 -4.75 -10.10
C ALA A 112 9.59 -4.93 -10.25
N ALA A 113 8.80 -3.94 -9.83
CA ALA A 113 7.35 -3.97 -9.92
C ALA A 113 6.80 -2.56 -9.83
N THR A 114 5.57 -2.37 -10.30
CA THR A 114 4.84 -1.12 -10.15
C THR A 114 3.46 -1.40 -9.59
N GLY A 115 2.89 -0.42 -8.90
CA GLY A 115 1.56 -0.52 -8.36
C GLY A 115 0.79 0.78 -8.46
N LEU A 116 -0.52 0.65 -8.39
CA LEU A 116 -1.45 1.77 -8.41
C LEU A 116 -2.30 1.69 -7.15
N GLU A 117 -2.41 2.82 -6.44
CA GLU A 117 -3.22 2.94 -5.24
C GLU A 117 -4.37 3.91 -5.44
N PHE A 118 -5.51 3.59 -4.85
CA PHE A 118 -6.68 4.46 -4.80
C PHE A 118 -7.12 4.64 -3.35
N PRO A 119 -6.46 5.52 -2.57
CA PRO A 119 -6.94 5.84 -1.23
C PRO A 119 -8.19 6.70 -1.28
N VAL A 120 -9.17 6.35 -0.46
CA VAL A 120 -10.38 7.14 -0.23
C VAL A 120 -10.31 7.71 1.17
N LEU A 121 -10.45 9.02 1.30
CA LEU A 121 -10.20 9.73 2.55
C LEU A 121 -11.45 9.91 3.38
N ALA A 122 -11.28 9.82 4.70
CA ALA A 122 -12.27 10.24 5.66
C ALA A 122 -12.30 11.77 5.78
N ALA A 123 -13.26 12.30 6.51
CA ALA A 123 -13.43 13.74 6.69
C ALA A 123 -12.21 14.40 7.35
N ASP A 124 -11.48 13.66 8.20
CA ASP A 124 -10.28 14.16 8.87
C ASP A 124 -9.01 14.06 8.02
N GLY A 125 -9.14 13.57 6.79
CA GLY A 125 -8.02 13.45 5.86
C GLY A 125 -7.26 12.14 5.95
N ARG A 126 -7.59 11.26 6.89
CA ARG A 126 -6.98 9.93 6.98
C ARG A 126 -7.62 8.99 5.96
N ILE A 127 -6.90 7.94 5.60
CA ILE A 127 -7.38 6.92 4.66
C ILE A 127 -8.39 6.02 5.37
N ARG A 128 -9.60 5.88 4.82
CA ARG A 128 -10.61 4.94 5.31
C ARG A 128 -10.74 3.69 4.44
N LEU A 129 -10.30 3.78 3.20
CA LEU A 129 -10.38 2.69 2.23
C LEU A 129 -9.28 2.87 1.20
N ASP A 130 -8.61 1.81 0.82
CA ASP A 130 -7.61 1.86 -0.24
C ASP A 130 -7.72 0.63 -1.11
N TYR A 131 -7.61 0.83 -2.41
CA TYR A 131 -7.53 -0.25 -3.41
C TYR A 131 -6.13 -0.26 -4.01
N GLN A 132 -5.49 -1.42 -3.98
CA GLN A 132 -4.17 -1.61 -4.58
C GLN A 132 -4.25 -2.51 -5.79
N PHE A 133 -3.66 -2.05 -6.88
CA PHE A 133 -3.50 -2.80 -8.12
C PHE A 133 -2.01 -3.00 -8.39
N ILE A 134 -1.63 -4.22 -8.73
CA ILE A 134 -0.26 -4.50 -9.14
C ILE A 134 -0.21 -4.41 -10.67
N GLU A 135 0.66 -3.54 -11.15
CA GLU A 135 0.87 -3.36 -12.58
C GLU A 135 2.02 -4.27 -13.03
N ALA A 136 1.82 -4.95 -14.11
CA ALA A 136 2.85 -5.84 -14.63
C ALA A 136 3.95 -5.08 -15.36
#